data_a6fbcb273c2fa7fd91c26f53c0e275a4
#
_entry.id   a6fbcb273c2fa7fd91c26f53c0e275a4
#
_cell.length_a   1.000
_cell.length_b   1.000
_cell.length_c   1.000
_cell.angle_alpha   90.00
_cell.angle_beta   90.00
_cell.angle_gamma   90.00
#
_symmetry.space_group_name_H-M   'P 1'
#
loop_
_entity.id
_entity.type
_entity.pdbx_description
1 polymer ?
#
loop_
_entity_poly.entity_id
_entity_poly.type
_entity_poly.pdbx_seq_one_letter_code
_entity_poly.pdbx_strand_id
1 'polypeptide(L)'
;MKIPVSITTVMRRTIRTMPRVAPHWIPWILVAGFPPTAVFAQTAFSWQQIKDKFAAANPTLKAAQLNIDESRAAEITAYLRPNPSVTGLLDQINPFATIPSSSGASVYRPLTNALPYGSVGYLHERDHKRELRRDQARESTVIAESTYLDQERGLVFNLRSAFVQVLQAKAVLQNATENLTYWDRELDVFRTRFKAGDLAEVDLDRLELQRVQFESDFEGAMVNLRTAKIQLVMLLNDRTPIDQFDVSGPFDFADALGPLEEFRNVALEARPDLKAAVQSIELAKITHQLAVANGSTDPTFTVDFARNPPIPAYFGVSVSIPLRIFDRNQGEKARTQIDIGRNERLRDANVAQVFNDVDSAYWTLVQNVNLLKPYKTKYLPLAMDVRDRLSFSYQNGGASLLDFLDAEKAYRDTRLAYLNLIGSYLTAAAQMNMAAGREVVQ
;
A
#
# COMPACT_ATOMS: atom_id res chain seq x y z
N MET A 1 -25.78 -15.40 31.12
CA MET A 1 -27.05 -16.12 31.01
C MET A 1 -26.92 -17.15 29.90
N LYS A 2 -26.92 -18.42 30.30
CA LYS A 2 -26.75 -19.59 29.41
C LYS A 2 -28.00 -19.81 28.59
N ILE A 3 -27.85 -20.34 27.34
CA ILE A 3 -28.57 -21.54 26.90
C ILE A 3 -28.00 -21.96 25.53
N PRO A 4 -27.70 -23.25 25.36
CA PRO A 4 -27.32 -23.86 24.09
C PRO A 4 -28.50 -24.58 23.44
N VAL A 5 -28.45 -24.85 22.11
CA VAL A 5 -29.24 -25.96 21.53
C VAL A 5 -28.43 -26.64 20.43
N SER A 6 -28.16 -27.89 20.70
CA SER A 6 -27.75 -28.96 19.81
C SER A 6 -28.96 -29.55 19.09
N ILE A 7 -28.84 -29.97 17.81
CA ILE A 7 -29.66 -31.02 17.23
C ILE A 7 -28.83 -31.89 16.31
N THR A 8 -28.71 -33.13 16.72
CA THR A 8 -28.23 -34.35 16.07
C THR A 8 -29.40 -35.01 15.31
N THR A 9 -29.17 -35.55 14.10
CA THR A 9 -29.98 -36.67 13.52
C THR A 9 -29.16 -37.30 12.41
N VAL A 10 -28.54 -38.47 12.56
CA VAL A 10 -28.96 -39.86 12.60
C VAL A 10 -29.39 -40.42 11.20
N MET A 11 -28.52 -41.34 10.73
CA MET A 11 -28.73 -42.65 10.11
C MET A 11 -29.40 -42.77 8.72
N ARG A 12 -28.81 -43.52 7.78
CA ARG A 12 -28.97 -44.98 7.70
C ARG A 12 -28.04 -45.67 6.68
N ARG A 13 -27.56 -46.84 7.11
CA ARG A 13 -26.86 -47.92 6.38
C ARG A 13 -27.66 -48.43 5.22
N THR A 14 -26.96 -48.89 4.16
CA THR A 14 -27.37 -50.15 3.46
C THR A 14 -26.10 -50.90 3.02
N ILE A 15 -26.02 -52.09 3.54
CA ILE A 15 -25.06 -53.16 3.22
C ILE A 15 -25.60 -53.87 1.97
N ARG A 16 -24.74 -54.14 0.98
CA ARG A 16 -25.00 -55.21 0.02
C ARG A 16 -23.71 -55.98 -0.32
N THR A 17 -23.84 -57.23 -0.16
CA THR A 17 -23.04 -58.43 -0.21
C THR A 17 -22.18 -58.63 -1.46
N MET A 18 -21.03 -59.30 -1.21
CA MET A 18 -20.06 -59.90 -2.16
C MET A 18 -20.63 -61.01 -3.03
N PRO A 19 -19.91 -61.41 -4.10
CA PRO A 19 -19.38 -62.74 -4.11
C PRO A 19 -17.87 -62.88 -4.29
N ARG A 20 -17.31 -63.88 -3.69
CA ARG A 20 -15.94 -64.39 -3.77
C ARG A 20 -15.70 -65.07 -5.13
N VAL A 21 -14.50 -64.76 -5.74
CA VAL A 21 -13.83 -65.70 -6.67
C VAL A 21 -12.34 -65.72 -6.34
N ALA A 22 -11.79 -66.95 -6.29
CA ALA A 22 -10.49 -67.33 -5.78
C ALA A 22 -9.34 -67.16 -6.84
N PRO A 23 -8.08 -67.47 -6.53
CA PRO A 23 -6.91 -66.64 -6.94
C PRO A 23 -6.12 -67.28 -8.12
N HIS A 24 -5.58 -66.41 -8.98
CA HIS A 24 -4.48 -66.80 -9.86
C HIS A 24 -3.23 -66.01 -9.47
N TRP A 25 -2.21 -66.73 -9.05
CA TRP A 25 -0.85 -66.24 -8.75
C TRP A 25 -0.13 -65.88 -10.04
N ILE A 26 0.20 -64.57 -10.21
CA ILE A 26 1.18 -64.11 -11.18
C ILE A 26 2.21 -63.26 -10.36
N PRO A 27 3.52 -63.56 -10.41
CA PRO A 27 4.50 -62.77 -9.70
C PRO A 27 4.71 -61.43 -10.44
N TRP A 28 4.30 -60.32 -9.79
CA TRP A 28 4.63 -58.98 -10.23
C TRP A 28 6.06 -58.65 -9.77
N ILE A 29 6.93 -58.50 -10.74
CA ILE A 29 8.25 -57.87 -10.56
C ILE A 29 8.00 -56.41 -10.14
N LEU A 30 8.28 -56.10 -8.88
CA LEU A 30 8.27 -54.73 -8.33
C LEU A 30 9.48 -54.00 -8.93
N VAL A 31 9.28 -53.34 -10.08
CA VAL A 31 10.17 -52.26 -10.51
C VAL A 31 9.88 -51.09 -9.59
N ALA A 32 10.75 -50.88 -8.58
CA ALA A 32 10.78 -49.68 -7.76
C ALA A 32 11.12 -48.49 -8.66
N GLY A 33 10.08 -47.90 -9.28
CA GLY A 33 10.21 -46.60 -9.93
C GLY A 33 10.46 -45.57 -8.86
N PHE A 34 11.67 -45.02 -8.81
CA PHE A 34 11.95 -43.78 -8.09
C PHE A 34 10.93 -42.73 -8.61
N PRO A 35 10.17 -42.05 -7.74
CA PRO A 35 9.39 -40.92 -8.18
C PRO A 35 10.36 -39.92 -8.81
N PRO A 36 10.05 -39.31 -9.97
CA PRO A 36 10.85 -38.23 -10.49
C PRO A 36 10.83 -37.15 -9.41
N THR A 37 11.99 -36.83 -8.89
CA THR A 37 12.18 -35.60 -8.10
C THR A 37 11.73 -34.47 -9.00
N ALA A 38 10.54 -33.93 -8.72
CA ALA A 38 10.08 -32.73 -9.37
C ALA A 38 11.11 -31.65 -9.03
N VAL A 39 12.00 -31.38 -9.95
CA VAL A 39 12.81 -30.17 -9.93
C VAL A 39 11.78 -29.04 -10.07
N PHE A 40 11.40 -28.46 -8.94
CA PHE A 40 10.63 -27.23 -8.93
C PHE A 40 11.53 -26.20 -9.62
N ALA A 41 11.29 -25.97 -10.91
CA ALA A 41 11.90 -24.88 -11.61
C ALA A 41 11.53 -23.60 -10.84
N GLN A 42 12.54 -22.92 -10.30
CA GLN A 42 12.37 -21.59 -9.70
C GLN A 42 11.73 -20.71 -10.78
N THR A 43 10.44 -20.42 -10.64
CA THR A 43 9.76 -19.47 -11.52
C THR A 43 10.19 -18.07 -11.11
N ALA A 44 11.15 -17.51 -11.84
CA ALA A 44 11.57 -16.14 -11.64
C ALA A 44 10.45 -15.19 -12.10
N PHE A 45 9.91 -14.39 -11.18
CA PHE A 45 8.83 -13.46 -11.45
C PHE A 45 9.34 -12.20 -12.18
N SER A 46 8.62 -11.82 -13.24
CA SER A 46 8.82 -10.53 -13.92
C SER A 46 8.25 -9.37 -13.09
N TRP A 47 8.63 -8.14 -13.44
CA TRP A 47 8.07 -6.94 -12.79
C TRP A 47 6.55 -6.91 -12.82
N GLN A 48 5.93 -7.20 -13.97
CA GLN A 48 4.47 -7.19 -14.09
C GLN A 48 3.80 -8.22 -13.18
N GLN A 49 4.34 -9.43 -13.12
CA GLN A 49 3.83 -10.48 -12.22
C GLN A 49 3.96 -10.09 -10.74
N ILE A 50 5.05 -9.41 -10.35
CA ILE A 50 5.23 -8.90 -9.00
C ILE A 50 4.20 -7.80 -8.69
N LYS A 51 3.97 -6.87 -9.62
CA LYS A 51 2.96 -5.81 -9.50
C LYS A 51 1.55 -6.38 -9.33
N ASP A 52 1.19 -7.38 -10.14
CA ASP A 52 -0.12 -8.04 -10.08
C ASP A 52 -0.32 -8.80 -8.76
N LYS A 53 0.70 -9.54 -8.30
CA LYS A 53 0.69 -10.21 -6.98
C LYS A 53 0.53 -9.20 -5.84
N PHE A 54 1.23 -8.08 -5.92
CA PHE A 54 1.14 -7.01 -4.93
C PHE A 54 -0.26 -6.42 -4.86
N ALA A 55 -0.84 -6.04 -5.99
CA ALA A 55 -2.19 -5.49 -6.07
C ALA A 55 -3.24 -6.46 -5.49
N ALA A 56 -3.07 -7.76 -5.75
CA ALA A 56 -3.99 -8.79 -5.27
C ALA A 56 -3.86 -9.10 -3.76
N ALA A 57 -2.67 -8.95 -3.17
CA ALA A 57 -2.37 -9.48 -1.83
C ALA A 57 -2.09 -8.40 -0.76
N ASN A 58 -1.65 -7.20 -1.15
CA ASN A 58 -1.17 -6.19 -0.20
C ASN A 58 -2.29 -5.70 0.74
N PRO A 59 -2.14 -5.84 2.08
CA PRO A 59 -3.19 -5.47 3.03
C PRO A 59 -3.43 -3.96 3.12
N THR A 60 -2.37 -3.15 2.94
CA THR A 60 -2.45 -1.68 3.01
C THR A 60 -3.28 -1.14 1.85
N LEU A 61 -3.08 -1.68 0.64
CA LEU A 61 -3.86 -1.29 -0.53
C LEU A 61 -5.33 -1.71 -0.40
N LYS A 62 -5.58 -2.91 0.15
CA LYS A 62 -6.95 -3.38 0.45
C LYS A 62 -7.64 -2.52 1.50
N ALA A 63 -6.93 -2.11 2.55
CA ALA A 63 -7.47 -1.20 3.55
C ALA A 63 -7.81 0.17 2.95
N ALA A 64 -6.97 0.70 2.07
CA ALA A 64 -7.24 1.94 1.35
C ALA A 64 -8.47 1.84 0.42
N GLN A 65 -8.70 0.67 -0.21
CA GLN A 65 -9.91 0.41 -0.97
C GLN A 65 -11.16 0.43 -0.09
N LEU A 66 -11.10 -0.14 1.12
CA LEU A 66 -12.20 -0.13 2.07
C LEU A 66 -12.57 1.29 2.54
N ASN A 67 -11.62 2.23 2.60
CA ASN A 67 -11.92 3.64 2.89
C ASN A 67 -12.82 4.27 1.83
N ILE A 68 -12.68 3.85 0.57
CA ILE A 68 -13.59 4.29 -0.51
C ILE A 68 -15.00 3.71 -0.27
N ASP A 69 -15.09 2.43 0.10
CA ASP A 69 -16.37 1.78 0.36
C ASP A 69 -17.07 2.38 1.61
N GLU A 70 -16.31 2.75 2.65
CA GLU A 70 -16.82 3.51 3.79
C GLU A 70 -17.35 4.87 3.38
N SER A 71 -16.65 5.59 2.51
CA SER A 71 -17.09 6.88 1.98
C SER A 71 -18.38 6.74 1.18
N ARG A 72 -18.50 5.70 0.34
CA ARG A 72 -19.74 5.38 -0.40
C ARG A 72 -20.91 5.04 0.52
N ALA A 73 -20.67 4.33 1.61
CA ALA A 73 -21.68 4.06 2.62
C ALA A 73 -22.14 5.36 3.32
N ALA A 74 -21.23 6.31 3.56
CA ALA A 74 -21.54 7.62 4.11
C ALA A 74 -22.42 8.46 3.15
N GLU A 75 -22.29 8.33 1.83
CA GLU A 75 -23.18 8.97 0.85
C GLU A 75 -24.65 8.57 1.04
N ILE A 76 -24.89 7.28 1.33
CA ILE A 76 -26.25 6.78 1.59
C ILE A 76 -26.83 7.50 2.81
N THR A 77 -26.08 7.57 3.91
CA THR A 77 -26.50 8.21 5.15
C THR A 77 -26.73 9.71 4.97
N ALA A 78 -25.86 10.38 4.20
CA ALA A 78 -25.94 11.82 3.95
C ALA A 78 -27.24 12.23 3.20
N TYR A 79 -27.78 11.35 2.38
CA TYR A 79 -29.01 11.61 1.62
C TYR A 79 -30.28 11.18 2.35
N LEU A 80 -30.22 10.57 3.53
CA LEU A 80 -31.43 10.19 4.26
C LEU A 80 -32.17 11.41 4.79
N ARG A 81 -33.49 11.27 4.84
CA ARG A 81 -34.38 12.25 5.49
C ARG A 81 -34.32 12.03 7.01
N PRO A 82 -34.51 13.08 7.81
CA PRO A 82 -34.74 12.93 9.24
C PRO A 82 -35.89 11.95 9.52
N ASN A 83 -35.67 11.05 10.47
CA ASN A 83 -36.70 10.10 10.88
C ASN A 83 -37.85 10.85 11.58
N PRO A 84 -39.13 10.46 11.36
CA PRO A 84 -40.21 10.91 12.18
C PRO A 84 -39.99 10.53 13.65
N SER A 85 -40.31 11.43 14.55
CA SER A 85 -40.27 11.17 15.99
C SER A 85 -41.69 10.82 16.51
N VAL A 86 -41.75 9.83 17.39
CA VAL A 86 -43.00 9.51 18.13
C VAL A 86 -42.79 9.85 19.58
N THR A 87 -43.67 10.63 20.16
CA THR A 87 -43.64 11.03 21.56
C THR A 87 -44.91 10.51 22.25
N GLY A 88 -44.74 9.83 23.36
CA GLY A 88 -45.80 9.44 24.28
C GLY A 88 -45.58 10.13 25.63
N LEU A 89 -46.58 10.79 26.14
CA LEU A 89 -46.53 11.45 27.44
C LEU A 89 -47.79 11.07 28.24
N LEU A 90 -47.59 10.82 29.53
CA LEU A 90 -48.65 10.65 30.51
C LEU A 90 -48.43 11.68 31.61
N ASP A 91 -49.21 12.76 31.56
CA ASP A 91 -49.09 13.89 32.47
C ASP A 91 -50.10 13.80 33.62
N GLN A 92 -49.98 14.63 34.64
CA GLN A 92 -50.86 14.72 35.81
C GLN A 92 -51.04 13.38 36.59
N ILE A 93 -49.99 12.56 36.68
CA ILE A 93 -49.97 11.40 37.54
C ILE A 93 -49.90 11.89 39.00
N ASN A 94 -50.94 11.57 39.81
CA ASN A 94 -50.92 11.88 41.24
C ASN A 94 -50.64 10.59 42.03
N PRO A 95 -49.43 10.38 42.50
CA PRO A 95 -49.05 9.15 43.20
C PRO A 95 -49.75 8.95 44.53
N PHE A 96 -50.45 9.97 45.02
CA PHE A 96 -51.21 9.91 46.31
C PHE A 96 -52.73 10.01 46.10
N ALA A 97 -53.20 9.96 44.85
CA ALA A 97 -54.65 10.11 44.57
C ALA A 97 -55.45 8.92 45.14
N THR A 98 -56.44 9.24 45.92
CA THR A 98 -57.48 8.32 46.37
C THR A 98 -58.82 8.82 45.94
N ILE A 99 -59.76 7.94 45.55
CA ILE A 99 -61.15 8.27 45.21
C ILE A 99 -62.05 7.59 46.25
N PRO A 100 -63.10 8.29 46.76
CA PRO A 100 -64.10 7.67 47.59
C PRO A 100 -64.83 6.55 46.83
N SER A 101 -64.90 5.35 47.41
CA SER A 101 -65.73 4.25 46.93
C SER A 101 -67.17 4.39 47.42
N SER A 102 -68.11 3.76 46.73
CA SER A 102 -69.48 3.69 47.15
C SER A 102 -69.71 3.04 48.51
N SER A 103 -68.70 2.33 49.06
CA SER A 103 -68.65 1.73 50.38
C SER A 103 -68.00 2.62 51.47
N GLY A 104 -67.64 3.90 51.10
CA GLY A 104 -66.98 4.84 52.01
C GLY A 104 -65.48 4.63 52.22
N ALA A 105 -64.89 3.60 51.63
CA ALA A 105 -63.46 3.35 51.68
C ALA A 105 -62.72 4.15 50.55
N SER A 106 -61.53 4.68 50.85
CA SER A 106 -60.69 5.35 49.81
C SER A 106 -59.96 4.32 48.99
N VAL A 107 -60.16 4.36 47.66
CA VAL A 107 -59.47 3.49 46.69
C VAL A 107 -58.33 4.28 46.05
N TYR A 108 -57.12 3.75 46.09
CA TYR A 108 -55.94 4.30 45.45
C TYR A 108 -56.06 4.25 43.94
N ARG A 109 -56.01 5.40 43.26
CA ARG A 109 -56.12 5.52 41.78
C ARG A 109 -55.22 6.63 41.23
N PRO A 110 -53.93 6.43 41.15
CA PRO A 110 -52.95 7.46 40.76
C PRO A 110 -53.16 8.01 39.32
N LEU A 111 -53.83 7.26 38.46
CA LEU A 111 -54.02 7.58 37.06
C LEU A 111 -55.38 8.22 36.73
N THR A 112 -56.23 8.53 37.72
CA THR A 112 -57.61 9.02 37.49
C THR A 112 -57.62 10.32 36.71
N ASN A 113 -56.65 11.22 36.97
CA ASN A 113 -56.56 12.52 36.31
C ASN A 113 -55.43 12.55 35.29
N ALA A 114 -54.83 11.38 35.00
CA ALA A 114 -53.71 11.32 34.04
C ALA A 114 -54.20 11.74 32.62
N LEU A 115 -53.40 12.58 31.99
CA LEU A 115 -53.62 13.07 30.67
C LEU A 115 -52.73 12.35 29.67
N PRO A 116 -53.24 11.34 28.96
CA PRO A 116 -52.45 10.68 27.92
C PRO A 116 -52.34 11.63 26.70
N TYR A 117 -51.11 11.74 26.19
CA TYR A 117 -50.75 12.50 24.99
C TYR A 117 -49.84 11.65 24.10
N GLY A 118 -50.09 11.68 22.83
CA GLY A 118 -49.22 11.05 21.82
C GLY A 118 -49.02 11.97 20.64
N SER A 119 -47.82 12.04 20.09
CA SER A 119 -47.61 12.83 18.90
C SER A 119 -46.64 12.15 17.93
N VAL A 120 -46.79 12.50 16.65
CA VAL A 120 -45.87 12.15 15.57
C VAL A 120 -45.36 13.46 14.95
N GLY A 121 -44.08 13.69 15.02
CA GLY A 121 -43.43 14.87 14.47
C GLY A 121 -42.51 14.51 13.29
N TYR A 122 -42.50 15.39 12.28
CA TYR A 122 -41.62 15.29 11.12
C TYR A 122 -40.95 16.64 10.83
N LEU A 123 -39.60 16.60 10.81
CA LEU A 123 -38.77 17.74 10.43
C LEU A 123 -38.65 17.79 8.90
N HIS A 124 -39.09 18.92 8.32
CA HIS A 124 -38.96 19.18 6.89
C HIS A 124 -37.72 20.06 6.63
N GLU A 125 -36.65 19.45 6.10
CA GLU A 125 -35.44 20.20 5.72
C GLU A 125 -35.70 21.05 4.47
N ARG A 126 -35.26 22.31 4.53
CA ARG A 126 -35.35 23.29 3.45
C ARG A 126 -33.99 23.58 2.82
N ASP A 127 -33.99 24.41 1.78
CA ASP A 127 -32.80 24.97 1.13
C ASP A 127 -31.81 23.90 0.66
N HIS A 128 -32.33 22.78 0.17
CA HIS A 128 -31.55 21.69 -0.40
C HIS A 128 -30.46 21.09 0.53
N LYS A 129 -30.62 21.22 1.87
CA LYS A 129 -29.66 20.74 2.85
C LYS A 129 -29.32 19.29 2.65
N ARG A 130 -30.29 18.45 2.34
CA ARG A 130 -30.12 17.02 2.09
C ARG A 130 -29.28 16.76 0.84
N GLU A 131 -29.58 17.49 -0.25
CA GLU A 131 -28.85 17.41 -1.52
C GLU A 131 -27.39 17.87 -1.32
N LEU A 132 -27.19 18.98 -0.60
CA LEU A 132 -25.86 19.50 -0.29
C LEU A 132 -25.04 18.55 0.60
N ARG A 133 -25.67 17.88 1.58
CA ARG A 133 -24.99 16.82 2.36
C ARG A 133 -24.57 15.63 1.49
N ARG A 134 -25.46 15.20 0.58
CA ARG A 134 -25.12 14.15 -0.40
C ARG A 134 -23.96 14.58 -1.27
N ASP A 135 -23.99 15.79 -1.82
CA ASP A 135 -22.96 16.28 -2.74
C ASP A 135 -21.63 16.45 -2.00
N GLN A 136 -21.65 16.88 -0.73
CA GLN A 136 -20.48 16.91 0.14
C GLN A 136 -19.90 15.52 0.37
N ALA A 137 -20.74 14.53 0.70
CA ALA A 137 -20.30 13.15 0.90
C ALA A 137 -19.73 12.53 -0.40
N ARG A 138 -20.37 12.83 -1.54
CA ARG A 138 -19.92 12.38 -2.85
C ARG A 138 -18.56 12.94 -3.22
N GLU A 139 -18.33 14.24 -2.99
CA GLU A 139 -17.02 14.85 -3.25
C GLU A 139 -15.96 14.29 -2.30
N SER A 140 -16.32 13.96 -1.07
CA SER A 140 -15.44 13.25 -0.14
C SER A 140 -15.04 11.86 -0.67
N THR A 141 -15.96 11.14 -1.33
CA THR A 141 -15.64 9.84 -1.98
C THR A 141 -14.67 10.04 -3.14
N VAL A 142 -14.84 11.07 -3.97
CA VAL A 142 -13.94 11.38 -5.09
C VAL A 142 -12.53 11.72 -4.59
N ILE A 143 -12.41 12.42 -3.45
CA ILE A 143 -11.14 12.69 -2.79
C ILE A 143 -10.53 11.38 -2.25
N ALA A 144 -11.34 10.50 -1.66
CA ALA A 144 -10.87 9.20 -1.18
C ALA A 144 -10.32 8.34 -2.33
N GLU A 145 -10.96 8.35 -3.50
CA GLU A 145 -10.47 7.66 -4.71
C GLU A 145 -9.13 8.23 -5.18
N SER A 146 -8.98 9.56 -5.21
CA SER A 146 -7.70 10.20 -5.57
C SER A 146 -6.62 9.91 -4.54
N THR A 147 -6.94 9.89 -3.26
CA THR A 147 -6.01 9.53 -2.17
C THR A 147 -5.57 8.07 -2.26
N TYR A 148 -6.49 7.15 -2.61
CA TYR A 148 -6.16 5.75 -2.88
C TYR A 148 -5.12 5.62 -3.99
N LEU A 149 -5.32 6.31 -5.12
CA LEU A 149 -4.38 6.29 -6.24
C LEU A 149 -3.01 6.87 -5.88
N ASP A 150 -2.97 7.90 -5.02
CA ASP A 150 -1.71 8.46 -4.52
C ASP A 150 -0.98 7.49 -3.59
N GLN A 151 -1.71 6.82 -2.71
CA GLN A 151 -1.14 5.79 -1.85
C GLN A 151 -0.64 4.59 -2.66
N GLU A 152 -1.39 4.14 -3.67
CA GLU A 152 -0.97 3.09 -4.61
C GLU A 152 0.34 3.47 -5.30
N ARG A 153 0.46 4.71 -5.81
CA ARG A 153 1.66 5.25 -6.44
C ARG A 153 2.88 5.16 -5.54
N GLY A 154 2.75 5.57 -4.27
CA GLY A 154 3.83 5.48 -3.28
C GLY A 154 4.22 4.03 -2.95
N LEU A 155 3.23 3.15 -2.82
CA LEU A 155 3.46 1.73 -2.56
C LEU A 155 4.10 1.01 -3.75
N VAL A 156 3.72 1.34 -4.98
CA VAL A 156 4.33 0.80 -6.22
C VAL A 156 5.79 1.25 -6.34
N PHE A 157 6.12 2.48 -5.95
CA PHE A 157 7.52 2.93 -5.88
C PHE A 157 8.34 2.09 -4.89
N ASN A 158 7.82 1.87 -3.68
CA ASN A 158 8.50 1.04 -2.69
C ASN A 158 8.69 -0.41 -3.19
N LEU A 159 7.67 -0.96 -3.85
CA LEU A 159 7.74 -2.28 -4.47
C LEU A 159 8.80 -2.34 -5.57
N ARG A 160 8.84 -1.33 -6.46
CA ARG A 160 9.84 -1.26 -7.55
C ARG A 160 11.25 -1.13 -7.00
N SER A 161 11.44 -0.32 -5.95
CA SER A 161 12.74 -0.17 -5.29
C SER A 161 13.22 -1.50 -4.68
N ALA A 162 12.34 -2.24 -4.00
CA ALA A 162 12.67 -3.56 -3.45
C ALA A 162 12.97 -4.59 -4.56
N PHE A 163 12.23 -4.55 -5.68
CA PHE A 163 12.49 -5.39 -6.85
C PHE A 163 13.87 -5.10 -7.46
N VAL A 164 14.22 -3.83 -7.63
CA VAL A 164 15.54 -3.38 -8.12
C VAL A 164 16.65 -3.83 -7.17
N GLN A 165 16.45 -3.74 -5.85
CA GLN A 165 17.43 -4.22 -4.86
C GLN A 165 17.71 -5.71 -5.00
N VAL A 166 16.69 -6.54 -5.31
CA VAL A 166 16.92 -7.97 -5.57
C VAL A 166 17.72 -8.18 -6.85
N LEU A 167 17.40 -7.45 -7.94
CA LEU A 167 18.17 -7.54 -9.19
C LEU A 167 19.63 -7.11 -8.98
N GLN A 168 19.88 -6.02 -8.26
CA GLN A 168 21.20 -5.54 -7.92
C GLN A 168 21.97 -6.56 -7.08
N ALA A 169 21.35 -7.11 -6.03
CA ALA A 169 21.97 -8.11 -5.17
C ALA A 169 22.31 -9.40 -5.95
N LYS A 170 21.49 -9.81 -6.91
CA LYS A 170 21.80 -10.93 -7.83
C LYS A 170 23.02 -10.63 -8.68
N ALA A 171 23.10 -9.44 -9.28
CA ALA A 171 24.23 -9.03 -10.11
C ALA A 171 25.54 -8.95 -9.29
N VAL A 172 25.45 -8.44 -8.05
CA VAL A 172 26.59 -8.38 -7.13
C VAL A 172 27.04 -9.80 -6.69
N LEU A 173 26.10 -10.69 -6.38
CA LEU A 173 26.42 -12.08 -6.04
C LEU A 173 27.07 -12.82 -7.21
N GLN A 174 26.54 -12.64 -8.42
CA GLN A 174 27.13 -13.21 -9.62
C GLN A 174 28.57 -12.70 -9.79
N ASN A 175 28.80 -11.39 -9.65
CA ASN A 175 30.14 -10.80 -9.72
C ASN A 175 31.08 -11.36 -8.64
N ALA A 176 30.62 -11.50 -7.39
CA ALA A 176 31.41 -12.06 -6.32
C ALA A 176 31.79 -13.54 -6.58
N THR A 177 30.83 -14.31 -7.12
CA THR A 177 31.06 -15.72 -7.51
C THR A 177 32.09 -15.84 -8.62
N GLU A 178 31.99 -15.00 -9.66
CA GLU A 178 32.93 -14.94 -10.77
C GLU A 178 34.34 -14.58 -10.27
N ASN A 179 34.46 -13.59 -9.39
CA ASN A 179 35.74 -13.17 -8.80
C ASN A 179 36.38 -14.25 -7.92
N LEU A 180 35.61 -14.91 -7.04
CA LEU A 180 36.11 -15.99 -6.21
C LEU A 180 36.56 -17.17 -7.07
N THR A 181 35.81 -17.56 -8.08
CA THR A 181 36.14 -18.63 -9.01
C THR A 181 37.41 -18.31 -9.82
N TYR A 182 37.55 -17.06 -10.26
CA TYR A 182 38.74 -16.57 -10.94
C TYR A 182 39.97 -16.66 -10.02
N TRP A 183 39.82 -16.16 -8.77
CA TRP A 183 40.92 -16.18 -7.80
C TRP A 183 41.34 -17.58 -7.41
N ASP A 184 40.42 -18.52 -7.26
CA ASP A 184 40.75 -19.93 -6.97
C ASP A 184 41.63 -20.55 -8.08
N ARG A 185 41.35 -20.22 -9.35
CA ARG A 185 42.19 -20.66 -10.49
C ARG A 185 43.58 -20.05 -10.47
N GLU A 186 43.68 -18.75 -10.18
CA GLU A 186 44.98 -18.07 -10.07
C GLU A 186 45.81 -18.66 -8.92
N LEU A 187 45.19 -18.92 -7.77
CA LEU A 187 45.88 -19.57 -6.63
C LEU A 187 46.46 -20.95 -6.97
N ASP A 188 45.75 -21.75 -7.75
CA ASP A 188 46.25 -23.06 -8.16
C ASP A 188 47.49 -22.93 -9.06
N VAL A 189 47.56 -21.91 -9.90
CA VAL A 189 48.75 -21.58 -10.69
C VAL A 189 49.92 -21.17 -9.77
N PHE A 190 49.66 -20.27 -8.81
CA PHE A 190 50.70 -19.81 -7.87
C PHE A 190 51.22 -20.91 -6.93
N ARG A 191 50.34 -21.79 -6.45
CA ARG A 191 50.75 -23.00 -5.68
C ARG A 191 51.64 -23.94 -6.48
N THR A 192 51.39 -24.07 -7.79
CA THR A 192 52.22 -24.86 -8.70
C THR A 192 53.60 -24.22 -8.86
N ARG A 193 53.68 -22.90 -9.04
CA ARG A 193 54.93 -22.14 -9.13
C ARG A 193 55.73 -22.21 -7.83
N PHE A 194 55.09 -22.14 -6.66
CA PHE A 194 55.72 -22.30 -5.37
C PHE A 194 56.36 -23.70 -5.24
N LYS A 195 55.65 -24.76 -5.64
CA LYS A 195 56.21 -26.13 -5.65
C LYS A 195 57.39 -26.27 -6.61
N ALA A 196 57.44 -25.49 -7.68
CA ALA A 196 58.57 -25.45 -8.61
C ALA A 196 59.74 -24.59 -8.12
N GLY A 197 59.58 -23.85 -7.02
CA GLY A 197 60.60 -22.94 -6.49
C GLY A 197 60.62 -21.55 -7.12
N ASP A 198 59.63 -21.21 -7.95
CA ASP A 198 59.53 -19.95 -8.70
C ASP A 198 58.74 -18.85 -7.96
N LEU A 199 58.27 -19.10 -6.74
CA LEU A 199 57.51 -18.17 -5.92
C LEU A 199 58.00 -18.25 -4.46
N ALA A 200 58.13 -17.08 -3.80
CA ALA A 200 58.45 -17.01 -2.38
C ALA A 200 57.28 -17.43 -1.51
N GLU A 201 57.51 -18.08 -0.37
CA GLU A 201 56.46 -18.49 0.58
C GLU A 201 55.61 -17.29 1.06
N VAL A 202 56.25 -16.16 1.40
CA VAL A 202 55.57 -14.92 1.82
C VAL A 202 54.64 -14.39 0.75
N ASP A 203 54.93 -14.54 -0.53
CA ASP A 203 54.07 -14.09 -1.62
C ASP A 203 52.89 -15.03 -1.79
N LEU A 204 53.07 -16.34 -1.64
CA LEU A 204 51.97 -17.30 -1.63
C LEU A 204 51.03 -17.04 -0.45
N ASP A 205 51.56 -16.82 0.76
CA ASP A 205 50.74 -16.48 1.94
C ASP A 205 49.89 -15.22 1.73
N ARG A 206 50.45 -14.18 1.10
CA ARG A 206 49.68 -12.96 0.72
C ARG A 206 48.55 -13.25 -0.26
N LEU A 207 48.77 -14.08 -1.25
CA LEU A 207 47.77 -14.49 -2.22
C LEU A 207 46.67 -15.35 -1.55
N GLU A 208 47.01 -16.22 -0.62
CA GLU A 208 46.02 -16.98 0.16
C GLU A 208 45.20 -16.09 1.10
N LEU A 209 45.83 -15.12 1.77
CA LEU A 209 45.12 -14.12 2.56
C LEU A 209 44.14 -13.26 1.71
N GLN A 210 44.54 -12.95 0.48
CA GLN A 210 43.62 -12.22 -0.44
C GLN A 210 42.35 -13.03 -0.78
N ARG A 211 42.48 -14.38 -0.85
CA ARG A 211 41.30 -15.26 -1.06
C ARG A 211 40.23 -15.07 0.01
N VAL A 212 40.62 -14.84 1.27
CA VAL A 212 39.67 -14.62 2.38
C VAL A 212 38.77 -13.41 2.12
N GLN A 213 39.33 -12.37 1.45
CA GLN A 213 38.50 -11.19 1.06
C GLN A 213 37.45 -11.56 0.01
N PHE A 214 37.80 -12.35 -1.01
CA PHE A 214 36.84 -12.80 -2.03
C PHE A 214 35.74 -13.70 -1.44
N GLU A 215 36.10 -14.56 -0.50
CA GLU A 215 35.16 -15.42 0.23
C GLU A 215 34.22 -14.58 1.09
N SER A 216 34.72 -13.57 1.79
CA SER A 216 33.92 -12.62 2.56
C SER A 216 32.96 -11.80 1.68
N ASP A 217 33.43 -11.34 0.51
CA ASP A 217 32.60 -10.63 -0.46
C ASP A 217 31.46 -11.52 -0.99
N PHE A 218 31.76 -12.80 -1.27
CA PHE A 218 30.74 -13.78 -1.71
C PHE A 218 29.68 -14.05 -0.64
N GLU A 219 30.10 -14.34 0.61
CA GLU A 219 29.17 -14.59 1.71
C GLU A 219 28.34 -13.35 2.03
N GLY A 220 28.93 -12.17 2.02
CA GLY A 220 28.23 -10.90 2.18
C GLY A 220 27.19 -10.66 1.09
N ALA A 221 27.53 -10.94 -0.17
CA ALA A 221 26.60 -10.82 -1.30
C ALA A 221 25.45 -11.83 -1.21
N MET A 222 25.70 -13.06 -0.73
CA MET A 222 24.67 -14.07 -0.50
C MET A 222 23.67 -13.62 0.58
N VAL A 223 24.15 -13.08 1.69
CA VAL A 223 23.30 -12.53 2.77
C VAL A 223 22.47 -11.34 2.24
N ASN A 224 23.10 -10.44 1.48
CA ASN A 224 22.42 -9.27 0.90
C ASN A 224 21.29 -9.69 -0.05
N LEU A 225 21.50 -10.70 -0.89
CA LEU A 225 20.45 -11.23 -1.76
C LEU A 225 19.28 -11.82 -0.96
N ARG A 226 19.57 -12.61 0.06
CA ARG A 226 18.52 -13.17 0.94
C ARG A 226 17.72 -12.07 1.63
N THR A 227 18.40 -11.06 2.16
CA THR A 227 17.75 -9.90 2.82
C THR A 227 16.87 -9.13 1.84
N ALA A 228 17.34 -8.83 0.63
CA ALA A 228 16.56 -8.15 -0.39
C ALA A 228 15.33 -8.97 -0.81
N LYS A 229 15.45 -10.28 -0.97
CA LYS A 229 14.30 -11.17 -1.25
C LYS A 229 13.29 -11.17 -0.09
N ILE A 230 13.73 -11.20 1.17
CA ILE A 230 12.86 -11.13 2.35
C ILE A 230 12.04 -9.83 2.33
N GLN A 231 12.67 -8.69 2.05
CA GLN A 231 11.99 -7.40 1.98
C GLN A 231 10.92 -7.38 0.88
N LEU A 232 11.23 -7.91 -0.29
CA LEU A 232 10.28 -7.99 -1.40
C LEU A 232 9.09 -8.91 -1.10
N VAL A 233 9.34 -10.11 -0.55
CA VAL A 233 8.32 -11.09 -0.16
C VAL A 233 7.40 -10.52 0.93
N MET A 234 7.96 -9.76 1.88
CA MET A 234 7.17 -9.05 2.91
C MET A 234 6.18 -8.06 2.30
N LEU A 235 6.61 -7.26 1.31
CA LEU A 235 5.73 -6.31 0.62
C LEU A 235 4.61 -7.01 -0.15
N LEU A 236 4.87 -8.22 -0.68
CA LEU A 236 3.88 -9.06 -1.36
C LEU A 236 2.92 -9.76 -0.41
N ASN A 237 3.12 -9.65 0.90
CA ASN A 237 2.40 -10.44 1.91
C ASN A 237 2.41 -11.95 1.56
N ASP A 238 3.52 -12.42 0.99
CA ASP A 238 3.73 -13.81 0.58
C ASP A 238 4.52 -14.56 1.66
N ARG A 239 4.33 -15.87 1.77
CA ARG A 239 5.02 -16.75 2.70
C ARG A 239 5.84 -17.82 1.99
N THR A 240 6.06 -17.63 0.70
CA THR A 240 6.91 -18.54 -0.09
C THR A 240 8.32 -18.60 0.51
N PRO A 241 8.91 -19.78 0.71
CA PRO A 241 10.29 -19.90 1.16
C PRO A 241 11.25 -19.14 0.24
N ILE A 242 12.19 -18.40 0.83
CA ILE A 242 13.10 -17.49 0.10
C ILE A 242 13.90 -18.21 -0.99
N ASP A 243 14.27 -19.46 -0.75
CA ASP A 243 15.03 -20.27 -1.70
C ASP A 243 14.23 -20.68 -2.94
N GLN A 244 12.88 -20.63 -2.86
CA GLN A 244 11.97 -20.90 -3.98
C GLN A 244 11.51 -19.62 -4.70
N PHE A 245 11.78 -18.46 -4.11
CA PHE A 245 11.40 -17.16 -4.66
C PHE A 245 12.55 -16.54 -5.43
N ASP A 246 12.28 -16.14 -6.68
CA ASP A 246 13.24 -15.40 -7.49
C ASP A 246 12.56 -14.37 -8.38
N VAL A 247 13.35 -13.40 -8.87
CA VAL A 247 12.89 -12.38 -9.80
C VAL A 247 13.80 -12.29 -11.01
N SER A 248 13.24 -11.86 -12.14
CA SER A 248 13.98 -11.61 -13.37
C SER A 248 13.54 -10.30 -14.01
N GLY A 249 14.51 -9.59 -14.59
CA GLY A 249 14.27 -8.33 -15.29
C GLY A 249 15.54 -7.76 -15.87
N PRO A 250 15.44 -6.75 -16.75
CA PRO A 250 16.62 -6.05 -17.28
C PRO A 250 17.33 -5.31 -16.15
N PHE A 251 18.66 -5.45 -16.10
CA PHE A 251 19.54 -4.73 -15.19
C PHE A 251 20.56 -3.95 -16.01
N ASP A 252 20.10 -2.87 -16.65
CA ASP A 252 20.88 -1.97 -17.48
C ASP A 252 20.25 -0.57 -17.43
N PHE A 253 20.83 0.41 -18.08
CA PHE A 253 20.35 1.78 -18.11
C PHE A 253 20.12 2.29 -19.54
N ALA A 254 19.20 3.25 -19.69
CA ALA A 254 18.93 3.94 -20.95
C ALA A 254 19.73 5.25 -21.05
N ASP A 255 20.27 5.54 -22.21
CA ASP A 255 21.13 6.71 -22.47
C ASP A 255 20.39 8.00 -22.71
N ALA A 256 19.13 7.94 -23.15
CA ALA A 256 18.34 9.10 -23.56
C ALA A 256 17.24 9.40 -22.55
N LEU A 257 17.22 10.65 -22.07
CA LEU A 257 16.15 11.20 -21.25
C LEU A 257 15.44 12.30 -22.05
N GLY A 258 14.11 12.38 -21.92
CA GLY A 258 13.32 13.48 -22.43
C GLY A 258 13.63 14.81 -21.74
N PRO A 259 13.14 15.94 -22.26
CA PRO A 259 13.33 17.25 -21.64
C PRO A 259 12.52 17.37 -20.34
N LEU A 260 13.05 18.09 -19.34
CA LEU A 260 12.44 18.29 -18.02
C LEU A 260 10.99 18.78 -18.08
N GLU A 261 10.70 19.71 -19.02
CA GLU A 261 9.37 20.32 -19.16
C GLU A 261 8.28 19.29 -19.52
N GLU A 262 8.63 18.27 -20.30
CA GLU A 262 7.69 17.19 -20.62
C GLU A 262 7.27 16.42 -19.35
N PHE A 263 8.23 16.12 -18.48
CA PHE A 263 7.94 15.44 -17.21
C PHE A 263 7.11 16.30 -16.25
N ARG A 264 7.36 17.62 -16.20
CA ARG A 264 6.57 18.57 -15.42
C ARG A 264 5.11 18.60 -15.89
N ASN A 265 4.88 18.70 -17.20
CA ASN A 265 3.54 18.71 -17.77
C ASN A 265 2.79 17.40 -17.49
N VAL A 266 3.46 16.26 -17.66
CA VAL A 266 2.90 14.95 -17.33
C VAL A 266 2.51 14.87 -15.85
N ALA A 267 3.35 15.38 -14.95
CA ALA A 267 3.07 15.33 -13.52
C ALA A 267 1.86 16.19 -13.13
N LEU A 268 1.73 17.39 -13.69
CA LEU A 268 0.58 18.27 -13.44
C LEU A 268 -0.76 17.64 -13.88
N GLU A 269 -0.75 16.80 -14.93
CA GLU A 269 -1.96 16.13 -15.40
C GLU A 269 -2.23 14.79 -14.68
N ALA A 270 -1.19 14.04 -14.37
CA ALA A 270 -1.33 12.64 -13.92
C ALA A 270 -1.41 12.48 -12.41
N ARG A 271 -0.79 13.36 -11.62
CA ARG A 271 -0.62 13.16 -10.18
C ARG A 271 -1.95 13.14 -9.40
N PRO A 272 -2.23 12.06 -8.64
CA PRO A 272 -3.48 11.94 -7.88
C PRO A 272 -3.54 12.89 -6.68
N ASP A 273 -2.43 13.20 -6.01
CA ASP A 273 -2.34 14.13 -4.88
C ASP A 273 -2.75 15.56 -5.30
N LEU A 274 -2.33 16.01 -6.48
CA LEU A 274 -2.75 17.30 -7.03
C LEU A 274 -4.24 17.29 -7.37
N LYS A 275 -4.77 16.18 -7.92
CA LYS A 275 -6.21 16.02 -8.18
C LYS A 275 -7.00 16.10 -6.87
N ALA A 276 -6.57 15.40 -5.82
CA ALA A 276 -7.19 15.46 -4.50
C ALA A 276 -7.20 16.89 -3.93
N ALA A 277 -6.13 17.66 -4.12
CA ALA A 277 -6.06 19.05 -3.67
C ALA A 277 -7.05 19.96 -4.44
N VAL A 278 -7.24 19.76 -5.75
CA VAL A 278 -8.25 20.48 -6.54
C VAL A 278 -9.65 20.10 -6.09
N GLN A 279 -9.94 18.82 -5.89
CA GLN A 279 -11.23 18.31 -5.39
C GLN A 279 -11.55 18.83 -3.98
N SER A 280 -10.53 19.02 -3.12
CA SER A 280 -10.70 19.60 -1.79
C SER A 280 -11.21 21.05 -1.83
N ILE A 281 -10.89 21.82 -2.88
CA ILE A 281 -11.46 23.15 -3.08
C ILE A 281 -12.97 23.03 -3.39
N GLU A 282 -13.39 22.08 -4.22
CA GLU A 282 -14.78 21.87 -4.55
C GLU A 282 -15.59 21.40 -3.33
N LEU A 283 -15.02 20.47 -2.55
CA LEU A 283 -15.60 20.05 -1.27
C LEU A 283 -15.77 21.24 -0.32
N ALA A 284 -14.80 22.15 -0.23
CA ALA A 284 -14.89 23.34 0.61
C ALA A 284 -16.00 24.30 0.14
N LYS A 285 -16.22 24.45 -1.18
CA LYS A 285 -17.33 25.25 -1.74
C LYS A 285 -18.69 24.63 -1.41
N ILE A 286 -18.85 23.32 -1.58
CA ILE A 286 -20.10 22.61 -1.23
C ILE A 286 -20.34 22.72 0.28
N THR A 287 -19.31 22.59 1.09
CA THR A 287 -19.38 22.73 2.55
C THR A 287 -19.83 24.15 2.93
N HIS A 288 -19.34 25.17 2.22
CA HIS A 288 -19.79 26.54 2.43
C HIS A 288 -21.26 26.72 2.04
N GLN A 289 -21.70 26.17 0.90
CA GLN A 289 -23.11 26.21 0.49
C GLN A 289 -24.01 25.54 1.53
N LEU A 290 -23.60 24.41 2.09
CA LEU A 290 -24.28 23.72 3.17
C LEU A 290 -24.34 24.58 4.45
N ALA A 291 -23.25 25.26 4.81
CA ALA A 291 -23.24 26.19 5.93
C ALA A 291 -24.18 27.39 5.74
N VAL A 292 -24.33 27.88 4.49
CA VAL A 292 -25.32 28.91 4.12
C VAL A 292 -26.72 28.36 4.26
N ALA A 293 -27.01 27.18 3.70
CA ALA A 293 -28.32 26.52 3.78
C ALA A 293 -28.70 26.22 5.25
N ASN A 294 -27.76 25.78 6.09
CA ASN A 294 -27.98 25.56 7.52
C ASN A 294 -28.33 26.85 8.29
N GLY A 295 -28.07 28.02 7.71
CA GLY A 295 -28.57 29.31 8.22
C GLY A 295 -30.08 29.50 8.08
N SER A 296 -30.77 28.72 7.28
CA SER A 296 -32.24 28.75 7.15
C SER A 296 -32.92 27.88 8.21
N THR A 297 -34.22 28.17 8.42
CA THR A 297 -35.06 27.46 9.39
C THR A 297 -35.75 26.27 8.74
N ASP A 298 -35.85 25.16 9.48
CA ASP A 298 -36.57 23.95 9.08
C ASP A 298 -37.86 23.86 9.92
N PRO A 299 -39.05 23.83 9.34
CA PRO A 299 -40.30 23.63 10.05
C PRO A 299 -40.44 22.17 10.49
N THR A 300 -40.94 21.99 11.72
CA THR A 300 -41.40 20.69 12.21
C THR A 300 -42.91 20.64 12.18
N PHE A 301 -43.45 19.69 11.49
CA PHE A 301 -44.90 19.42 11.45
C PHE A 301 -45.21 18.32 12.45
N THR A 302 -46.19 18.55 13.34
CA THR A 302 -46.58 17.57 14.34
C THR A 302 -48.08 17.34 14.29
N VAL A 303 -48.46 16.07 14.35
CA VAL A 303 -49.85 15.65 14.58
C VAL A 303 -49.92 15.04 15.97
N ASP A 304 -50.81 15.49 16.80
CA ASP A 304 -50.99 15.02 18.17
C ASP A 304 -52.39 14.49 18.43
N PHE A 305 -52.44 13.53 19.37
CA PHE A 305 -53.65 12.98 19.93
C PHE A 305 -53.58 13.15 21.43
N ALA A 306 -54.62 13.73 22.01
CA ALA A 306 -54.68 13.91 23.45
C ALA A 306 -56.07 13.67 23.99
N ARG A 307 -56.16 13.36 25.28
CA ARG A 307 -57.38 13.31 26.07
C ARG A 307 -57.21 14.25 27.24
N ASN A 308 -58.13 15.24 27.34
CA ASN A 308 -58.15 16.21 28.44
C ASN A 308 -59.61 16.39 28.93
N PRO A 309 -60.04 15.67 29.98
CA PRO A 309 -61.40 15.79 30.49
C PRO A 309 -61.78 17.25 30.82
N PRO A 310 -63.00 17.69 30.55
CA PRO A 310 -64.15 16.93 30.06
C PRO A 310 -64.20 16.61 28.56
N ILE A 311 -63.23 17.04 27.77
CA ILE A 311 -63.13 16.76 26.34
C ILE A 311 -62.71 15.29 26.16
N PRO A 312 -63.48 14.44 25.45
CA PRO A 312 -63.23 13.01 25.40
C PRO A 312 -61.89 12.63 24.74
N ALA A 313 -61.59 13.13 23.59
CA ALA A 313 -60.35 13.02 22.85
C ALA A 313 -60.32 14.01 21.70
N TYR A 314 -59.15 14.47 21.30
CA TYR A 314 -59.00 15.38 20.16
C TYR A 314 -57.69 15.12 19.43
N PHE A 315 -57.66 15.55 18.18
CA PHE A 315 -56.45 15.63 17.35
C PHE A 315 -56.06 17.11 17.23
N GLY A 316 -54.74 17.34 17.33
CA GLY A 316 -54.14 18.64 17.07
C GLY A 316 -53.15 18.55 15.90
N VAL A 317 -52.94 19.66 15.22
CA VAL A 317 -51.90 19.85 14.22
C VAL A 317 -51.13 21.10 14.60
N SER A 318 -49.82 20.98 14.69
CA SER A 318 -48.95 22.11 14.99
C SER A 318 -47.78 22.20 14.00
N VAL A 319 -47.28 23.41 13.81
CA VAL A 319 -46.08 23.72 13.05
C VAL A 319 -45.17 24.54 13.94
N SER A 320 -43.99 24.00 14.19
CA SER A 320 -42.93 24.67 14.96
C SER A 320 -41.87 25.18 14.01
N ILE A 321 -41.56 26.47 14.06
CA ILE A 321 -40.52 27.11 13.24
C ILE A 321 -39.53 27.81 14.17
N PRO A 322 -38.26 27.34 14.28
CA PRO A 322 -37.26 28.03 15.08
C PRO A 322 -36.94 29.40 14.51
N LEU A 323 -37.06 30.45 15.33
CA LEU A 323 -36.72 31.82 14.91
C LEU A 323 -35.24 32.06 15.08
N ARG A 324 -34.51 32.23 13.98
CA ARG A 324 -33.08 32.50 13.97
C ARG A 324 -32.79 34.00 14.15
N ILE A 325 -32.96 34.46 15.38
CA ILE A 325 -32.73 35.86 15.73
C ILE A 325 -31.25 36.12 16.01
N PHE A 326 -30.63 35.28 16.83
CA PHE A 326 -29.25 35.43 17.27
C PHE A 326 -28.27 34.60 16.46
N ASP A 327 -28.56 33.32 16.28
CA ASP A 327 -27.74 32.39 15.49
C ASP A 327 -28.34 32.18 14.10
N ARG A 328 -27.65 32.72 13.10
CA ARG A 328 -27.94 32.57 11.66
C ARG A 328 -26.84 31.77 10.95
N ASN A 329 -26.08 30.98 11.71
CA ASN A 329 -24.92 30.25 11.26
C ASN A 329 -23.81 31.15 10.71
N GLN A 330 -23.68 32.39 11.22
CA GLN A 330 -22.75 33.39 10.70
C GLN A 330 -21.29 32.97 10.91
N GLY A 331 -20.97 32.37 12.05
CA GLY A 331 -19.62 31.88 12.37
C GLY A 331 -19.18 30.79 11.41
N GLU A 332 -20.04 29.79 11.16
CA GLU A 332 -19.73 28.67 10.28
C GLU A 332 -19.67 29.11 8.80
N LYS A 333 -20.53 30.07 8.39
CA LYS A 333 -20.44 30.71 7.06
C LYS A 333 -19.08 31.40 6.86
N ALA A 334 -18.64 32.18 7.84
CA ALA A 334 -17.34 32.85 7.78
C ALA A 334 -16.17 31.82 7.77
N ARG A 335 -16.23 30.81 8.66
CA ARG A 335 -15.23 29.75 8.74
C ARG A 335 -15.07 29.01 7.40
N THR A 336 -16.20 28.56 6.81
CA THR A 336 -16.18 27.80 5.56
C THR A 336 -15.78 28.65 4.36
N GLN A 337 -16.07 29.96 4.37
CA GLN A 337 -15.59 30.89 3.35
C GLN A 337 -14.04 31.02 3.41
N ILE A 338 -13.46 31.11 4.61
CA ILE A 338 -12.02 31.15 4.82
C ILE A 338 -11.40 29.81 4.41
N ASP A 339 -12.10 28.69 4.64
CA ASP A 339 -11.63 27.35 4.30
C ASP A 339 -11.44 27.15 2.78
N ILE A 340 -12.26 27.78 1.94
CA ILE A 340 -12.05 27.79 0.48
C ILE A 340 -10.69 28.39 0.15
N GLY A 341 -10.39 29.59 0.67
CA GLY A 341 -9.10 30.25 0.44
C GLY A 341 -7.91 29.46 0.99
N ARG A 342 -8.09 28.76 2.13
CA ARG A 342 -7.08 27.87 2.67
C ARG A 342 -6.79 26.69 1.70
N ASN A 343 -7.80 26.05 1.15
CA ASN A 343 -7.61 24.92 0.22
C ASN A 343 -6.98 25.39 -1.11
N GLU A 344 -7.30 26.61 -1.58
CA GLU A 344 -6.62 27.20 -2.75
C GLU A 344 -5.10 27.34 -2.50
N ARG A 345 -4.69 27.83 -1.31
CA ARG A 345 -3.27 27.94 -0.97
C ARG A 345 -2.60 26.56 -0.80
N LEU A 346 -3.32 25.56 -0.29
CA LEU A 346 -2.80 24.18 -0.21
C LEU A 346 -2.61 23.59 -1.60
N ARG A 347 -3.53 23.83 -2.55
CA ARG A 347 -3.34 23.43 -3.95
C ARG A 347 -2.09 24.09 -4.54
N ASP A 348 -1.86 25.40 -4.32
CA ASP A 348 -0.66 26.10 -4.81
C ASP A 348 0.62 25.52 -4.22
N ALA A 349 0.60 25.16 -2.94
CA ALA A 349 1.72 24.47 -2.29
C ALA A 349 1.96 23.07 -2.88
N ASN A 350 0.90 22.31 -3.18
CA ASN A 350 1.03 21.02 -3.85
C ASN A 350 1.61 21.15 -5.26
N VAL A 351 1.24 22.17 -6.02
CA VAL A 351 1.86 22.44 -7.34
C VAL A 351 3.37 22.68 -7.19
N ALA A 352 3.77 23.48 -6.21
CA ALA A 352 5.19 23.72 -5.95
C ALA A 352 5.92 22.42 -5.53
N GLN A 353 5.26 21.56 -4.74
CA GLN A 353 5.81 20.25 -4.37
C GLN A 353 5.95 19.33 -5.59
N VAL A 354 4.97 19.34 -6.53
CA VAL A 354 5.06 18.58 -7.79
C VAL A 354 6.32 18.97 -8.57
N PHE A 355 6.57 20.27 -8.73
CA PHE A 355 7.79 20.73 -9.43
C PHE A 355 9.05 20.30 -8.69
N ASN A 356 9.09 20.45 -7.37
CA ASN A 356 10.25 20.03 -6.57
C ASN A 356 10.54 18.53 -6.72
N ASP A 357 9.51 17.69 -6.65
CA ASP A 357 9.66 16.23 -6.76
C ASP A 357 10.17 15.82 -8.14
N VAL A 358 9.59 16.40 -9.21
CA VAL A 358 9.98 16.12 -10.60
C VAL A 358 11.40 16.60 -10.87
N ASP A 359 11.74 17.83 -10.47
CA ASP A 359 13.06 18.41 -10.72
C ASP A 359 14.15 17.63 -9.98
N SER A 360 13.90 17.27 -8.71
CA SER A 360 14.84 16.49 -7.90
C SER A 360 15.05 15.09 -8.49
N ALA A 361 13.97 14.42 -8.90
CA ALA A 361 14.05 13.09 -9.53
C ALA A 361 14.77 13.15 -10.88
N TYR A 362 14.48 14.17 -11.70
CA TYR A 362 15.10 14.38 -12.99
C TYR A 362 16.62 14.58 -12.89
N TRP A 363 17.06 15.50 -12.02
CA TRP A 363 18.48 15.76 -11.86
C TRP A 363 19.24 14.58 -11.24
N THR A 364 18.61 13.84 -10.35
CA THR A 364 19.16 12.58 -9.83
C THR A 364 19.34 11.56 -10.95
N LEU A 365 18.37 11.43 -11.85
CA LEU A 365 18.43 10.51 -12.97
C LEU A 365 19.51 10.93 -13.97
N VAL A 366 19.58 12.22 -14.34
CA VAL A 366 20.63 12.80 -15.21
C VAL A 366 22.03 12.53 -14.64
N GLN A 367 22.22 12.75 -13.34
CA GLN A 367 23.49 12.46 -12.67
C GLN A 367 23.89 11.00 -12.80
N ASN A 368 22.97 10.06 -12.56
CA ASN A 368 23.25 8.64 -12.69
C ASN A 368 23.65 8.27 -14.12
N VAL A 369 22.95 8.78 -15.14
CA VAL A 369 23.29 8.54 -16.55
C VAL A 369 24.68 9.10 -16.88
N ASN A 370 25.00 10.32 -16.44
CA ASN A 370 26.30 10.96 -16.66
C ASN A 370 27.45 10.20 -16.00
N LEU A 371 27.22 9.53 -14.88
CA LEU A 371 28.19 8.65 -14.23
C LEU A 371 28.28 7.30 -14.96
N LEU A 372 27.17 6.69 -15.32
CA LEU A 372 27.13 5.35 -15.91
C LEU A 372 27.79 5.28 -17.29
N LYS A 373 27.60 6.31 -18.15
CA LYS A 373 28.18 6.34 -19.49
C LYS A 373 29.69 6.13 -19.50
N PRO A 374 30.54 6.92 -18.79
CA PRO A 374 31.97 6.70 -18.76
C PRO A 374 32.36 5.39 -18.06
N TYR A 375 31.57 4.90 -17.08
CA TYR A 375 31.84 3.59 -16.47
C TYR A 375 31.71 2.46 -17.50
N LYS A 376 30.63 2.45 -18.29
CA LYS A 376 30.36 1.42 -19.32
C LYS A 376 31.34 1.50 -20.47
N THR A 377 31.65 2.72 -20.97
CA THR A 377 32.40 2.90 -22.20
C THR A 377 33.93 2.99 -22.02
N LYS A 378 34.41 3.40 -20.85
CA LYS A 378 35.83 3.67 -20.61
C LYS A 378 36.38 2.97 -19.37
N TYR A 379 35.81 3.21 -18.18
CA TYR A 379 36.50 2.83 -16.94
C TYR A 379 36.50 1.31 -16.70
N LEU A 380 35.38 0.64 -16.97
CA LEU A 380 35.30 -0.83 -16.80
C LEU A 380 36.18 -1.58 -17.81
N PRO A 381 36.17 -1.27 -19.13
CA PRO A 381 37.10 -1.85 -20.10
C PRO A 381 38.57 -1.55 -19.75
N LEU A 382 38.88 -0.32 -19.32
CA LEU A 382 40.25 0.05 -18.95
C LEU A 382 40.73 -0.72 -17.70
N ALA A 383 39.90 -0.82 -16.66
CA ALA A 383 40.26 -1.55 -15.46
C ALA A 383 40.50 -3.06 -15.75
N MET A 384 39.70 -3.64 -16.63
CA MET A 384 39.87 -5.01 -17.10
C MET A 384 41.18 -5.18 -17.89
N ASP A 385 41.51 -4.32 -18.83
CA ASP A 385 42.73 -4.36 -19.61
C ASP A 385 44.00 -4.20 -18.75
N VAL A 386 43.95 -3.26 -17.77
CA VAL A 386 45.06 -3.08 -16.81
C VAL A 386 45.26 -4.32 -15.95
N ARG A 387 44.18 -4.90 -15.43
CA ARG A 387 44.22 -6.14 -14.67
C ARG A 387 44.86 -7.27 -15.48
N ASP A 388 44.36 -7.50 -16.69
CA ASP A 388 44.82 -8.62 -17.53
C ASP A 388 46.28 -8.47 -17.93
N ARG A 389 46.74 -7.26 -18.22
CA ARG A 389 48.14 -6.96 -18.54
C ARG A 389 49.07 -7.14 -17.32
N LEU A 390 48.63 -6.66 -16.15
CA LEU A 390 49.47 -6.81 -14.93
C LEU A 390 49.47 -8.25 -14.42
N SER A 391 48.35 -8.99 -14.54
CA SER A 391 48.35 -10.44 -14.28
C SER A 391 49.35 -11.20 -15.17
N PHE A 392 49.29 -10.94 -16.49
CA PHE A 392 50.23 -11.53 -17.43
C PHE A 392 51.68 -11.14 -17.12
N SER A 393 51.96 -9.86 -16.85
CA SER A 393 53.31 -9.37 -16.53
C SER A 393 53.85 -9.97 -15.24
N TYR A 394 53.05 -10.10 -14.18
CA TYR A 394 53.41 -10.74 -12.92
C TYR A 394 53.72 -12.24 -13.12
N GLN A 395 52.91 -12.95 -13.89
CA GLN A 395 53.11 -14.35 -14.20
C GLN A 395 54.43 -14.58 -14.94
N ASN A 396 54.93 -13.59 -15.72
CA ASN A 396 56.19 -13.63 -16.47
C ASN A 396 57.36 -12.91 -15.77
N GLY A 397 57.20 -12.49 -14.49
CA GLY A 397 58.25 -11.85 -13.71
C GLY A 397 58.53 -10.39 -14.06
N GLY A 398 57.65 -9.73 -14.86
CA GLY A 398 57.80 -8.34 -15.31
C GLY A 398 57.06 -7.30 -14.43
N ALA A 399 56.25 -7.72 -13.48
CA ALA A 399 55.57 -6.85 -12.52
C ALA A 399 55.72 -7.37 -11.10
N SER A 400 55.52 -6.49 -10.12
CA SER A 400 55.53 -6.92 -8.70
C SER A 400 54.21 -7.54 -8.29
N LEU A 401 54.19 -8.34 -7.21
CA LEU A 401 52.96 -8.85 -6.60
C LEU A 401 52.04 -7.72 -6.18
N LEU A 402 52.60 -6.60 -5.69
CA LEU A 402 51.84 -5.43 -5.27
C LEU A 402 51.05 -4.80 -6.46
N ASP A 403 51.73 -4.62 -7.59
CA ASP A 403 51.08 -4.07 -8.81
C ASP A 403 49.94 -4.95 -9.30
N PHE A 404 50.12 -6.28 -9.23
CA PHE A 404 49.10 -7.25 -9.58
C PHE A 404 47.89 -7.17 -8.63
N LEU A 405 48.11 -7.15 -7.30
CA LEU A 405 47.05 -7.06 -6.31
C LEU A 405 46.30 -5.73 -6.38
N ASP A 406 47.01 -4.62 -6.64
CA ASP A 406 46.39 -3.32 -6.81
C ASP A 406 45.49 -3.25 -8.06
N ALA A 407 45.92 -3.86 -9.16
CA ALA A 407 45.11 -3.93 -10.38
C ALA A 407 43.89 -4.81 -10.20
N GLU A 408 43.99 -5.95 -9.53
CA GLU A 408 42.86 -6.80 -9.18
C GLU A 408 41.83 -6.05 -8.29
N LYS A 409 42.32 -5.34 -7.29
CA LYS A 409 41.47 -4.51 -6.42
C LYS A 409 40.79 -3.43 -7.23
N ALA A 410 41.49 -2.68 -8.06
CA ALA A 410 40.95 -1.60 -8.87
C ALA A 410 39.87 -2.09 -9.83
N TYR A 411 40.05 -3.24 -10.48
CA TYR A 411 39.03 -3.85 -11.35
C TYR A 411 37.80 -4.26 -10.56
N ARG A 412 37.94 -4.95 -9.44
CA ARG A 412 36.85 -5.40 -8.57
C ARG A 412 36.02 -4.21 -8.06
N ASP A 413 36.71 -3.18 -7.55
CA ASP A 413 36.04 -1.98 -7.02
C ASP A 413 35.30 -1.21 -8.13
N THR A 414 35.89 -1.09 -9.32
CA THR A 414 35.27 -0.46 -10.49
C THR A 414 34.03 -1.21 -10.94
N ARG A 415 34.08 -2.55 -11.00
CA ARG A 415 32.96 -3.38 -11.41
C ARG A 415 31.82 -3.35 -10.40
N LEU A 416 32.13 -3.39 -9.11
CA LEU A 416 31.13 -3.25 -8.05
C LEU A 416 30.49 -1.88 -8.06
N ALA A 417 31.26 -0.81 -8.23
CA ALA A 417 30.74 0.55 -8.37
C ALA A 417 29.80 0.70 -9.58
N TYR A 418 30.14 0.08 -10.71
CA TYR A 418 29.27 0.06 -11.89
C TYR A 418 27.91 -0.63 -11.62
N LEU A 419 27.91 -1.81 -10.97
CA LEU A 419 26.70 -2.52 -10.61
C LEU A 419 25.83 -1.70 -9.62
N ASN A 420 26.44 -1.04 -8.67
CA ASN A 420 25.74 -0.18 -7.71
C ASN A 420 25.14 1.05 -8.41
N LEU A 421 25.84 1.63 -9.38
CA LEU A 421 25.33 2.76 -10.17
C LEU A 421 24.12 2.36 -11.03
N ILE A 422 24.08 1.15 -11.61
CA ILE A 422 22.89 0.65 -12.32
C ILE A 422 21.70 0.52 -11.34
N GLY A 423 21.90 -0.03 -10.16
CA GLY A 423 20.86 -0.12 -9.13
C GLY A 423 20.33 1.27 -8.73
N SER A 424 21.24 2.24 -8.56
CA SER A 424 20.88 3.64 -8.26
C SER A 424 20.09 4.29 -9.40
N TYR A 425 20.48 4.05 -10.66
CA TYR A 425 19.75 4.53 -11.84
C TYR A 425 18.33 3.95 -11.89
N LEU A 426 18.16 2.64 -11.74
CA LEU A 426 16.85 1.99 -11.78
C LEU A 426 15.93 2.46 -10.64
N THR A 427 16.49 2.74 -9.46
CA THR A 427 15.76 3.34 -8.35
C THR A 427 15.37 4.80 -8.64
N ALA A 428 16.28 5.58 -9.24
CA ALA A 428 15.99 6.95 -9.66
C ALA A 428 14.94 7.00 -10.79
N ALA A 429 14.94 6.03 -11.71
CA ALA A 429 13.90 5.87 -12.72
C ALA A 429 12.53 5.56 -12.09
N ALA A 430 12.49 4.68 -11.09
CA ALA A 430 11.27 4.43 -10.33
C ALA A 430 10.78 5.68 -9.58
N GLN A 431 11.68 6.47 -9.01
CA GLN A 431 11.35 7.74 -8.36
C GLN A 431 10.82 8.77 -9.34
N MET A 432 11.38 8.83 -10.57
CA MET A 432 10.88 9.70 -11.63
C MET A 432 9.45 9.31 -12.03
N ASN A 433 9.16 8.01 -12.18
CA ASN A 433 7.82 7.51 -12.46
C ASN A 433 6.83 7.86 -11.33
N MET A 434 7.25 7.74 -10.07
CA MET A 434 6.47 8.19 -8.93
C MET A 434 6.22 9.71 -8.97
N ALA A 435 7.25 10.53 -9.24
CA ALA A 435 7.14 11.98 -9.31
C ALA A 435 6.24 12.44 -10.47
N ALA A 436 6.31 11.77 -11.62
CA ALA A 436 5.47 12.06 -12.78
C ALA A 436 4.02 11.55 -12.64
N GLY A 437 3.74 10.66 -11.68
CA GLY A 437 2.41 10.08 -11.49
C GLY A 437 2.05 8.94 -12.45
N ARG A 438 2.94 8.59 -13.38
CA ARG A 438 2.80 7.43 -14.31
C ARG A 438 4.18 6.93 -14.76
N GLU A 439 4.23 5.76 -15.39
CA GLU A 439 5.46 5.22 -15.96
C GLU A 439 5.89 6.06 -17.19
N VAL A 440 7.01 6.78 -17.06
CA VAL A 440 7.62 7.65 -18.11
C VAL A 440 9.06 7.24 -18.43
N VAL A 441 9.71 6.49 -17.54
CA VAL A 441 11.05 5.93 -17.71
C VAL A 441 10.97 4.43 -17.44
N GLN A 442 11.55 3.64 -18.36
CA GLN A 442 11.56 2.16 -18.25
C GLN A 442 12.78 1.65 -17.50
#